data_e91d67f7779b3e49d677245d60a35c7a
#
_entry.id   e91d67f7779b3e49d677245d60a35c7a
#
_cell.length_a   1.000
_cell.length_b   1.000
_cell.length_c   1.000
_cell.angle_alpha   90.00
_cell.angle_beta   90.00
_cell.angle_gamma   90.00
#
_symmetry.space_group_name_H-M   'P 1'
#
loop_
_entity.id
_entity.type
_entity.pdbx_description
1 polymer ?
#
loop_
_entity_poly.entity_id
_entity_poly.type
_entity_poly.pdbx_seq_one_letter_code
_entity_poly.pdbx_strand_id
1 'polypeptide(L)'
;MVKPHRSSAARTRITRTLAALAMIVAVNVAVIGCSNDNSEGLVDGVSDKYPLHTNITATTFWVGEILDPTASDGSQVLSTYDSRWYESYGGCDGYIDEGGVCQTEARKASNGYFPLNMTPLENPFYLDLPYDDINNEIGFADRDRVIPWAGEKPYSDHVGDDRFSYMKNRWVAITRGDVTCYGQIQDAGPAEYSDADYVFGTDDRRPLNKKWRSAGLDVSPAINSCLGFPKLDYIEPVDWRFVDDADVPDGPWTEIITTSQVQ
;
A
#
# COMPACT_ATOMS: atom_id res chain seq x y z
N MET A 1 70.40 -16.80 -16.42
CA MET A 1 71.31 -16.44 -17.49
C MET A 1 70.61 -15.60 -18.52
N VAL A 2 71.26 -14.46 -18.83
CA VAL A 2 71.12 -13.52 -19.96
C VAL A 2 69.95 -12.53 -19.94
N LYS A 3 70.30 -11.33 -19.61
CA LYS A 3 69.84 -9.99 -19.98
C LYS A 3 70.26 -9.66 -21.41
N PRO A 4 70.05 -8.43 -21.89
CA PRO A 4 68.85 -7.63 -22.29
C PRO A 4 69.08 -7.06 -23.73
N HIS A 5 68.11 -6.27 -24.23
CA HIS A 5 68.48 -5.18 -25.16
C HIS A 5 67.53 -3.97 -25.08
N ARG A 6 68.19 -2.82 -25.00
CA ARG A 6 67.66 -1.44 -25.11
C ARG A 6 67.62 -0.99 -26.56
N SER A 7 66.76 -0.06 -26.91
CA SER A 7 67.00 1.09 -27.81
C SER A 7 65.74 1.95 -27.87
N SER A 8 65.77 3.14 -27.51
CA SER A 8 66.28 4.44 -27.94
C SER A 8 65.26 5.26 -28.76
N ALA A 9 64.87 6.31 -28.11
CA ALA A 9 64.42 7.66 -28.44
C ALA A 9 64.19 8.11 -29.90
N ALA A 10 63.13 8.87 -30.10
CA ALA A 10 63.14 10.07 -30.96
C ALA A 10 62.17 11.14 -30.44
N ARG A 11 62.74 12.28 -30.08
CA ARG A 11 62.02 13.54 -29.79
C ARG A 11 61.75 14.25 -31.13
N THR A 12 60.52 14.69 -31.35
CA THR A 12 60.27 15.76 -32.34
C THR A 12 59.48 16.87 -31.71
N ARG A 13 60.10 18.05 -31.66
CA ARG A 13 59.47 19.35 -31.29
C ARG A 13 58.83 19.91 -32.54
N ILE A 14 57.57 20.36 -32.46
CA ILE A 14 57.04 21.33 -33.42
C ILE A 14 56.17 22.39 -32.67
N THR A 15 56.70 23.53 -32.68
CA THR A 15 56.23 24.92 -32.71
C THR A 15 54.79 25.31 -32.44
N ARG A 16 54.67 26.29 -31.59
CA ARG A 16 53.51 27.11 -31.24
C ARG A 16 53.00 27.91 -32.44
N THR A 17 51.67 27.95 -32.61
CA THR A 17 51.03 29.09 -33.29
C THR A 17 49.82 29.54 -32.42
N LEU A 18 49.91 30.78 -31.90
CA LEU A 18 48.81 31.50 -31.28
C LEU A 18 47.84 31.94 -32.36
N ALA A 19 46.58 31.61 -32.21
CA ALA A 19 45.48 32.32 -32.87
C ALA A 19 44.50 32.79 -31.78
N ALA A 20 44.47 34.12 -31.61
CA ALA A 20 43.49 34.77 -30.77
C ALA A 20 42.14 34.78 -31.50
N LEU A 21 41.09 34.28 -30.84
CA LEU A 21 39.72 34.39 -31.32
C LEU A 21 38.88 35.09 -30.26
N ALA A 22 38.22 36.18 -30.71
CA ALA A 22 37.45 37.11 -29.91
C ALA A 22 36.23 36.41 -29.28
N MET A 23 36.01 36.61 -28.00
CA MET A 23 34.77 36.26 -27.30
C MET A 23 33.68 37.27 -27.66
N ILE A 24 32.63 36.80 -28.34
CA ILE A 24 31.33 37.47 -28.41
C ILE A 24 30.50 36.94 -27.24
N VAL A 25 30.32 37.76 -26.21
CA VAL A 25 29.38 37.47 -25.11
C VAL A 25 27.97 37.76 -25.60
N ALA A 26 27.22 36.73 -25.95
CA ALA A 26 25.78 36.82 -26.14
C ALA A 26 25.11 36.71 -24.77
N VAL A 27 24.58 37.83 -24.27
CA VAL A 27 23.73 37.85 -23.07
C VAL A 27 22.34 37.33 -23.50
N ASN A 28 22.05 36.05 -23.20
CA ASN A 28 20.71 35.55 -23.23
C ASN A 28 19.98 35.96 -21.97
N VAL A 29 19.08 36.94 -22.07
CA VAL A 29 18.11 37.24 -21.02
C VAL A 29 17.08 36.12 -21.06
N ALA A 30 17.18 35.16 -20.16
CA ALA A 30 16.13 34.19 -19.91
C ALA A 30 14.96 34.92 -19.22
N VAL A 31 13.88 35.13 -19.93
CA VAL A 31 12.59 35.50 -19.35
C VAL A 31 12.12 34.27 -18.55
N ILE A 32 12.24 34.34 -17.22
CA ILE A 32 11.61 33.36 -16.33
C ILE A 32 10.12 33.66 -16.37
N GLY A 33 9.41 32.96 -17.24
CA GLY A 33 7.96 32.83 -17.17
C GLY A 33 7.65 31.95 -15.95
N CYS A 34 7.03 32.54 -14.92
CA CYS A 34 6.35 31.75 -13.90
C CYS A 34 5.14 31.10 -14.56
N SER A 35 5.30 29.89 -15.08
CA SER A 35 4.19 28.97 -15.28
C SER A 35 3.84 28.41 -13.90
N ASN A 36 2.64 28.69 -13.43
CA ASN A 36 2.02 27.91 -12.37
C ASN A 36 1.74 26.51 -12.93
N ASP A 37 2.73 25.66 -12.97
CA ASP A 37 2.52 24.23 -13.07
C ASP A 37 2.12 23.76 -11.66
N ASN A 38 0.80 23.57 -11.46
CA ASN A 38 0.30 22.64 -10.47
C ASN A 38 0.66 21.23 -10.96
N SER A 39 1.93 20.88 -11.01
CA SER A 39 2.36 19.50 -11.00
C SER A 39 2.23 19.05 -9.56
N GLU A 40 1.11 18.38 -9.21
CA GLU A 40 1.05 17.56 -8.02
C GLU A 40 2.24 16.62 -8.08
N GLY A 41 3.15 16.74 -7.11
CA GLY A 41 4.42 16.03 -7.12
C GLY A 41 4.16 14.53 -6.95
N LEU A 42 4.64 13.74 -7.90
CA LEU A 42 4.76 12.30 -7.72
C LEU A 42 6.06 12.04 -6.99
N VAL A 43 5.99 11.57 -5.75
CA VAL A 43 7.13 10.98 -5.05
C VAL A 43 7.02 9.48 -5.30
N ASP A 44 8.00 8.91 -6.01
CA ASP A 44 8.06 7.50 -6.38
C ASP A 44 6.86 6.95 -7.20
N GLY A 45 6.19 7.82 -7.96
CA GLY A 45 5.06 7.45 -8.81
C GLY A 45 3.71 7.33 -8.10
N VAL A 46 3.63 7.67 -6.81
CA VAL A 46 2.38 7.69 -6.03
C VAL A 46 1.86 9.12 -5.94
N SER A 47 0.57 9.31 -6.23
CA SER A 47 -0.11 10.61 -6.16
C SER A 47 -0.11 11.19 -4.74
N ASP A 48 0.16 12.49 -4.59
CA ASP A 48 0.10 13.23 -3.33
C ASP A 48 -1.33 13.69 -2.95
N LYS A 49 -2.36 13.19 -3.65
CA LYS A 49 -3.76 13.54 -3.41
C LYS A 49 -4.21 13.27 -1.98
N TYR A 50 -3.72 12.18 -1.39
CA TYR A 50 -4.08 11.77 -0.03
C TYR A 50 -2.90 11.89 0.94
N PRO A 51 -3.16 12.19 2.24
CA PRO A 51 -2.10 12.31 3.22
C PRO A 51 -1.28 11.03 3.37
N LEU A 52 0.03 11.19 3.60
CA LEU A 52 0.92 10.10 3.94
C LEU A 52 0.94 9.92 5.46
N HIS A 53 0.67 8.69 5.91
CA HIS A 53 0.81 8.25 7.29
C HIS A 53 2.15 7.54 7.45
N THR A 54 3.01 8.05 8.33
CA THR A 54 4.39 7.56 8.44
C THR A 54 4.63 6.77 9.71
N ASN A 55 5.52 5.78 9.64
CA ASN A 55 5.95 4.99 10.80
C ASN A 55 4.77 4.38 11.58
N ILE A 56 3.83 3.78 10.86
CA ILE A 56 2.64 3.13 11.40
C ILE A 56 2.93 1.65 11.61
N THR A 57 2.64 1.14 12.80
CA THR A 57 2.76 -0.30 13.09
C THR A 57 1.72 -1.08 12.28
N ALA A 58 2.19 -2.05 11.48
CA ALA A 58 1.35 -3.01 10.77
C ALA A 58 1.41 -4.39 11.45
N THR A 59 0.27 -5.07 11.49
CA THR A 59 0.13 -6.49 11.88
C THR A 59 -0.37 -7.30 10.70
N THR A 60 -0.48 -8.61 10.83
CA THR A 60 -0.93 -9.49 9.74
C THR A 60 -2.12 -10.30 10.21
N PHE A 61 -3.11 -10.42 9.33
CA PHE A 61 -4.30 -11.26 9.51
C PHE A 61 -4.61 -12.02 8.21
N TRP A 62 -5.44 -13.05 8.27
CA TRP A 62 -5.81 -13.80 7.06
C TRP A 62 -7.23 -14.36 7.09
N VAL A 63 -7.84 -14.46 5.92
CA VAL A 63 -9.17 -15.07 5.78
C VAL A 63 -9.16 -16.49 6.34
N GLY A 64 -10.05 -16.75 7.30
CA GLY A 64 -10.15 -18.02 8.03
C GLY A 64 -9.33 -18.09 9.31
N GLU A 65 -8.60 -17.04 9.71
CA GLU A 65 -7.91 -16.96 11.00
C GLU A 65 -8.89 -17.06 12.16
N ILE A 66 -8.49 -17.74 13.22
CA ILE A 66 -9.24 -17.78 14.49
C ILE A 66 -8.50 -16.94 15.52
N LEU A 67 -9.00 -15.73 15.77
CA LEU A 67 -8.46 -14.79 16.74
C LEU A 67 -8.93 -15.08 18.17
N ASP A 68 -10.24 -15.29 18.32
CA ASP A 68 -10.89 -15.66 19.59
C ASP A 68 -12.03 -16.66 19.35
N PRO A 69 -11.83 -17.96 19.59
CA PRO A 69 -12.86 -18.96 19.34
C PRO A 69 -14.09 -18.86 20.28
N THR A 70 -14.05 -17.95 21.26
CA THR A 70 -15.15 -17.73 22.21
C THR A 70 -16.03 -16.54 21.85
N ALA A 71 -15.57 -15.64 20.96
CA ALA A 71 -16.32 -14.51 20.48
C ALA A 71 -17.09 -14.86 19.19
N SER A 72 -18.28 -14.29 19.01
CA SER A 72 -19.11 -14.51 17.82
C SER A 72 -18.49 -13.93 16.53
N ASP A 73 -17.65 -12.93 16.67
CA ASP A 73 -16.88 -12.21 15.65
C ASP A 73 -15.36 -12.49 15.75
N GLY A 74 -14.97 -13.49 16.52
CA GLY A 74 -13.57 -13.79 16.84
C GLY A 74 -12.85 -14.59 15.75
N SER A 75 -13.33 -14.59 14.51
CA SER A 75 -12.67 -15.27 13.40
C SER A 75 -12.86 -14.51 12.09
N GLN A 76 -11.87 -14.59 11.22
CA GLN A 76 -11.89 -14.00 9.88
C GLN A 76 -12.62 -14.90 8.85
N VAL A 77 -13.66 -15.62 9.26
CA VAL A 77 -14.62 -16.27 8.37
C VAL A 77 -15.67 -15.26 7.85
N LEU A 78 -15.77 -14.12 8.52
CA LEU A 78 -16.54 -12.95 8.12
C LEU A 78 -15.62 -11.71 8.19
N SER A 79 -16.02 -10.63 7.52
CA SER A 79 -15.45 -9.31 7.67
C SER A 79 -16.55 -8.29 7.96
N THR A 80 -16.17 -7.07 8.30
CA THR A 80 -17.10 -5.93 8.44
C THR A 80 -18.02 -5.79 7.21
N TYR A 81 -17.50 -6.10 6.02
CA TYR A 81 -18.20 -5.88 4.75
C TYR A 81 -18.79 -7.15 4.13
N ASP A 82 -18.43 -8.33 4.60
CA ASP A 82 -18.93 -9.61 4.06
C ASP A 82 -19.15 -10.63 5.18
N SER A 83 -20.42 -10.93 5.45
CA SER A 83 -20.82 -11.91 6.47
C SER A 83 -20.46 -13.36 6.13
N ARG A 84 -19.94 -13.62 4.91
CA ARG A 84 -19.49 -14.93 4.42
C ARG A 84 -18.13 -14.82 3.72
N TRP A 85 -17.25 -13.98 4.24
CA TRP A 85 -15.97 -13.68 3.59
C TRP A 85 -15.13 -14.91 3.27
N TYR A 86 -15.16 -15.91 4.15
CA TYR A 86 -14.47 -17.19 3.92
C TYR A 86 -14.94 -17.87 2.62
N GLU A 87 -16.26 -17.91 2.36
CA GLU A 87 -16.80 -18.49 1.14
C GLU A 87 -16.54 -17.59 -0.08
N SER A 88 -16.70 -16.28 0.08
CA SER A 88 -16.49 -15.31 -1.00
C SER A 88 -15.04 -15.28 -1.47
N TYR A 89 -14.09 -15.38 -0.55
CA TYR A 89 -12.65 -15.46 -0.83
C TYR A 89 -12.25 -16.80 -1.49
N GLY A 90 -13.03 -17.87 -1.27
CA GLY A 90 -12.75 -19.20 -1.78
C GLY A 90 -12.18 -20.17 -0.76
N GLY A 91 -12.22 -19.83 0.53
CA GLY A 91 -11.75 -20.66 1.64
C GLY A 91 -10.60 -20.02 2.46
N CYS A 92 -9.88 -20.87 3.16
CA CYS A 92 -8.73 -20.49 4.00
C CYS A 92 -7.61 -19.85 3.16
N ASP A 93 -7.18 -18.64 3.51
CA ASP A 93 -6.03 -17.99 2.86
C ASP A 93 -4.70 -18.58 3.34
N GLY A 94 -4.47 -19.83 2.94
CA GLY A 94 -3.34 -20.64 3.31
C GLY A 94 -3.63 -22.11 3.18
N TYR A 95 -3.70 -22.83 4.29
CA TYR A 95 -3.97 -24.28 4.33
C TYR A 95 -4.72 -24.66 5.60
N ILE A 96 -5.44 -25.77 5.53
CA ILE A 96 -6.09 -26.37 6.71
C ILE A 96 -5.09 -27.37 7.33
N ASP A 97 -4.78 -27.19 8.61
CA ASP A 97 -3.87 -28.07 9.35
C ASP A 97 -4.56 -29.41 9.74
N GLU A 98 -3.81 -30.31 10.37
CA GLU A 98 -4.31 -31.63 10.83
C GLU A 98 -5.45 -31.53 11.85
N GLY A 99 -5.56 -30.38 12.55
CA GLY A 99 -6.63 -30.09 13.50
C GLY A 99 -7.87 -29.49 12.85
N GLY A 100 -7.84 -29.22 11.55
CA GLY A 100 -8.93 -28.58 10.82
C GLY A 100 -8.95 -27.05 10.96
N VAL A 101 -7.87 -26.45 11.43
CA VAL A 101 -7.73 -25.00 11.64
C VAL A 101 -7.06 -24.37 10.42
N CYS A 102 -7.58 -23.23 9.99
CA CYS A 102 -6.96 -22.43 8.94
C CYS A 102 -5.66 -21.80 9.44
N GLN A 103 -4.58 -22.15 8.78
CA GLN A 103 -3.26 -21.58 8.95
C GLN A 103 -2.85 -20.86 7.67
N THR A 104 -1.94 -19.90 7.81
CA THR A 104 -1.38 -19.23 6.61
C THR A 104 0.11 -19.53 6.46
N GLU A 105 0.67 -19.21 5.31
CA GLU A 105 2.09 -19.36 5.03
C GLU A 105 2.68 -18.08 4.40
N ALA A 106 4.00 -17.91 4.53
CA ALA A 106 4.72 -16.84 3.87
C ALA A 106 4.64 -16.99 2.34
N ARG A 107 4.34 -15.91 1.65
CA ARG A 107 4.19 -15.87 0.20
C ARG A 107 5.54 -15.72 -0.51
N LYS A 108 5.58 -15.99 -1.81
CA LYS A 108 6.79 -15.91 -2.62
C LYS A 108 6.59 -15.00 -3.82
N ALA A 109 7.57 -14.16 -4.10
CA ALA A 109 7.57 -13.31 -5.30
C ALA A 109 7.49 -14.11 -6.61
N SER A 110 8.02 -15.35 -6.62
CA SER A 110 8.03 -16.20 -7.82
C SER A 110 6.65 -16.66 -8.29
N ASN A 111 5.62 -16.55 -7.45
CA ASN A 111 4.22 -16.81 -7.81
C ASN A 111 3.31 -15.60 -7.54
N GLY A 112 3.87 -14.40 -7.62
CA GLY A 112 3.08 -13.18 -7.41
C GLY A 112 2.57 -12.99 -5.98
N TYR A 113 3.16 -13.64 -4.99
CA TYR A 113 2.71 -13.63 -3.58
C TYR A 113 1.32 -14.25 -3.34
N PHE A 114 0.80 -15.03 -4.26
CA PHE A 114 -0.45 -15.76 -4.10
C PHE A 114 -0.30 -16.92 -3.10
N PRO A 115 -1.40 -17.39 -2.47
CA PRO A 115 -1.37 -18.59 -1.64
C PRO A 115 -0.98 -19.83 -2.47
N LEU A 116 -0.31 -20.80 -1.83
CA LEU A 116 0.20 -21.98 -2.53
C LEU A 116 -0.82 -23.12 -2.61
N ASN A 117 -1.78 -23.16 -1.67
CA ASN A 117 -2.66 -24.31 -1.48
C ASN A 117 -4.11 -24.05 -1.90
N MET A 118 -4.41 -22.83 -2.36
CA MET A 118 -5.72 -22.46 -2.87
C MET A 118 -5.60 -21.41 -3.97
N THR A 119 -6.66 -21.17 -4.71
CA THR A 119 -6.77 -20.06 -5.66
C THR A 119 -7.81 -19.10 -5.12
N PRO A 120 -7.44 -17.87 -4.74
CA PRO A 120 -8.39 -16.91 -4.21
C PRO A 120 -9.38 -16.46 -5.30
N LEU A 121 -10.62 -16.21 -4.90
CA LEU A 121 -11.66 -15.65 -5.76
C LEU A 121 -11.74 -14.12 -5.64
N GLU A 122 -11.16 -13.56 -4.60
CA GLU A 122 -11.00 -12.15 -4.34
C GLU A 122 -9.51 -11.78 -4.25
N ASN A 123 -9.22 -10.49 -4.19
CA ASN A 123 -7.85 -9.98 -4.16
C ASN A 123 -7.09 -10.49 -2.92
N PRO A 124 -5.99 -11.26 -3.07
CA PRO A 124 -5.20 -11.69 -1.93
C PRO A 124 -4.37 -10.57 -1.28
N PHE A 125 -4.27 -9.41 -1.91
CA PHE A 125 -3.67 -8.21 -1.33
C PHE A 125 -4.75 -7.38 -0.64
N TYR A 126 -5.31 -7.92 0.43
CA TYR A 126 -6.30 -7.22 1.26
C TYR A 126 -5.66 -6.63 2.52
N LEU A 127 -6.33 -5.63 3.07
CA LEU A 127 -5.94 -4.96 4.31
C LEU A 127 -7.16 -4.41 5.04
N ASP A 128 -6.96 -3.95 6.25
CA ASP A 128 -7.93 -3.15 6.98
C ASP A 128 -7.33 -1.85 7.55
N LEU A 129 -8.19 -0.94 7.90
CA LEU A 129 -7.91 0.30 8.62
C LEU A 129 -8.97 0.50 9.71
N PRO A 130 -8.67 1.21 10.81
CA PRO A 130 -9.58 1.33 11.95
C PRO A 130 -10.74 2.30 11.69
N TYR A 131 -11.49 2.04 10.62
CA TYR A 131 -12.69 2.80 10.29
C TYR A 131 -13.73 1.92 9.58
N ASP A 132 -14.79 1.59 10.31
CA ASP A 132 -15.95 0.83 9.83
C ASP A 132 -17.08 1.81 9.49
N ASP A 133 -17.30 2.01 8.20
CA ASP A 133 -18.30 2.92 7.67
C ASP A 133 -19.69 2.26 7.47
N ILE A 134 -19.87 1.03 7.96
CA ILE A 134 -21.11 0.24 7.81
C ILE A 134 -21.70 -0.16 9.15
N ASN A 135 -20.97 -0.92 9.98
CA ASN A 135 -21.52 -1.52 11.20
C ASN A 135 -21.19 -0.70 12.46
N ASN A 136 -20.24 0.23 12.39
CA ASN A 136 -19.96 1.15 13.49
C ASN A 136 -20.90 2.35 13.42
N GLU A 137 -21.72 2.59 14.48
CA GLU A 137 -22.72 3.67 14.51
C GLU A 137 -22.10 5.05 14.24
N ILE A 138 -20.92 5.34 14.81
CA ILE A 138 -20.21 6.62 14.61
C ILE A 138 -19.64 6.68 13.19
N GLY A 139 -18.97 5.63 12.75
CA GLY A 139 -18.37 5.56 11.42
C GLY A 139 -19.41 5.73 10.31
N PHE A 140 -20.54 5.03 10.41
CA PHE A 140 -21.64 5.15 9.45
C PHE A 140 -22.28 6.56 9.46
N ALA A 141 -22.50 7.15 10.64
CA ALA A 141 -23.11 8.48 10.75
C ALA A 141 -22.20 9.60 10.21
N ASP A 142 -20.89 9.42 10.30
CA ASP A 142 -19.89 10.44 9.94
C ASP A 142 -19.31 10.28 8.54
N ARG A 143 -19.46 9.13 7.86
CA ARG A 143 -18.76 8.78 6.63
C ARG A 143 -18.89 9.81 5.51
N ASP A 144 -20.10 10.38 5.33
CA ASP A 144 -20.36 11.38 4.30
C ASP A 144 -19.61 12.71 4.54
N ARG A 145 -19.13 12.92 5.77
CA ARG A 145 -18.45 14.16 6.18
C ARG A 145 -16.93 13.98 6.27
N VAL A 146 -16.46 12.81 6.71
CA VAL A 146 -15.04 12.61 7.03
C VAL A 146 -14.27 11.90 5.94
N ILE A 147 -14.94 11.06 5.11
CA ILE A 147 -14.27 10.34 4.02
C ILE A 147 -14.03 11.30 2.84
N PRO A 148 -12.76 11.49 2.41
CA PRO A 148 -12.41 12.51 1.43
C PRO A 148 -13.12 12.40 0.08
N TRP A 149 -13.46 11.18 -0.36
CA TRP A 149 -14.14 10.91 -1.64
C TRP A 149 -15.65 10.75 -1.53
N ALA A 150 -16.25 10.97 -0.37
CA ALA A 150 -17.69 10.82 -0.17
C ALA A 150 -18.54 11.66 -1.14
N GLY A 151 -18.04 12.84 -1.55
CA GLY A 151 -18.72 13.72 -2.52
C GLY A 151 -18.57 13.28 -3.98
N GLU A 152 -17.72 12.30 -4.28
CA GLU A 152 -17.47 11.80 -5.62
C GLU A 152 -18.45 10.66 -5.98
N LYS A 153 -18.65 10.40 -7.29
CA LYS A 153 -19.40 9.22 -7.71
C LYS A 153 -18.50 7.97 -7.71
N PRO A 154 -19.03 6.82 -7.33
CA PRO A 154 -20.45 6.52 -7.05
C PRO A 154 -20.90 6.86 -5.63
N TYR A 155 -20.01 7.20 -4.70
CA TYR A 155 -20.26 7.33 -3.25
C TYR A 155 -21.41 8.29 -2.94
N SER A 156 -21.45 9.45 -3.58
CA SER A 156 -22.50 10.46 -3.38
C SER A 156 -23.91 10.00 -3.79
N ASP A 157 -24.03 8.90 -4.53
CA ASP A 157 -25.30 8.29 -4.89
C ASP A 157 -25.81 7.32 -3.81
N HIS A 158 -24.97 6.99 -2.79
CA HIS A 158 -25.23 6.00 -1.74
C HIS A 158 -25.29 6.58 -0.31
N VAL A 159 -25.63 7.88 -0.18
CA VAL A 159 -25.80 8.51 1.13
C VAL A 159 -26.86 7.76 1.94
N GLY A 160 -26.49 7.29 3.13
CA GLY A 160 -27.38 6.53 4.02
C GLY A 160 -27.65 5.08 3.60
N ASP A 161 -26.97 4.57 2.57
CA ASP A 161 -27.08 3.17 2.12
C ASP A 161 -26.12 2.27 2.91
N ASP A 162 -26.66 1.41 3.78
CA ASP A 162 -25.90 0.48 4.62
C ASP A 162 -25.37 -0.77 3.87
N ARG A 163 -25.64 -0.86 2.57
CA ARG A 163 -25.14 -1.93 1.69
C ARG A 163 -24.05 -1.47 0.75
N PHE A 164 -23.63 -0.22 0.86
CA PHE A 164 -22.58 0.35 0.06
C PHE A 164 -21.55 1.02 0.96
N SER A 165 -20.38 0.40 1.09
CA SER A 165 -19.25 0.95 1.84
C SER A 165 -18.47 1.95 0.98
N TYR A 166 -18.00 3.03 1.60
CA TYR A 166 -17.08 3.97 0.98
C TYR A 166 -15.62 3.55 1.19
N MET A 167 -15.38 2.63 2.12
CA MET A 167 -14.05 2.09 2.44
C MET A 167 -13.74 0.81 1.67
N LYS A 168 -14.70 -0.13 1.58
CA LYS A 168 -14.51 -1.42 0.88
C LYS A 168 -13.98 -1.18 -0.53
N ASN A 169 -13.01 -1.97 -0.94
CA ASN A 169 -12.32 -1.93 -2.23
C ASN A 169 -11.42 -0.70 -2.48
N ARG A 170 -11.33 0.28 -1.55
CA ARG A 170 -10.38 1.38 -1.72
C ARG A 170 -8.96 0.87 -1.69
N TRP A 171 -8.15 1.41 -2.59
CA TRP A 171 -6.75 1.08 -2.69
C TRP A 171 -5.89 1.87 -1.73
N VAL A 172 -4.90 1.19 -1.18
CA VAL A 172 -3.89 1.74 -0.29
C VAL A 172 -2.51 1.35 -0.81
N ALA A 173 -1.63 2.33 -0.96
CA ALA A 173 -0.20 2.11 -1.15
C ALA A 173 0.46 1.99 0.23
N ILE A 174 1.25 0.92 0.42
CA ILE A 174 1.94 0.65 1.67
C ILE A 174 3.43 0.51 1.35
N THR A 175 4.27 1.27 2.04
CA THR A 175 5.70 1.34 1.78
C THR A 175 6.52 0.92 2.99
N ARG A 176 7.54 0.09 2.77
CA ARG A 176 8.54 -0.27 3.75
C ARG A 176 9.93 -0.15 3.12
N GLY A 177 10.72 0.83 3.56
CA GLY A 177 11.98 1.17 2.89
C GLY A 177 11.74 1.56 1.44
N ASP A 178 12.39 0.86 0.51
CA ASP A 178 12.28 1.13 -0.94
C ASP A 178 11.22 0.25 -1.63
N VAL A 179 10.39 -0.49 -0.87
CA VAL A 179 9.38 -1.39 -1.43
C VAL A 179 8.00 -0.82 -1.18
N THR A 180 7.22 -0.66 -2.24
CA THR A 180 5.79 -0.30 -2.17
C THR A 180 4.94 -1.44 -2.72
N CYS A 181 3.91 -1.82 -1.97
CA CYS A 181 2.89 -2.78 -2.35
C CYS A 181 1.52 -2.12 -2.25
N TYR A 182 0.56 -2.61 -3.00
CA TYR A 182 -0.79 -2.06 -3.03
C TYR A 182 -1.79 -3.12 -2.59
N GLY A 183 -2.85 -2.68 -1.91
CA GLY A 183 -3.91 -3.58 -1.47
C GLY A 183 -5.26 -2.89 -1.40
N GLN A 184 -6.32 -3.70 -1.39
CA GLN A 184 -7.69 -3.23 -1.25
C GLN A 184 -8.20 -3.45 0.18
N ILE A 185 -8.94 -2.47 0.70
CA ILE A 185 -9.62 -2.61 1.99
C ILE A 185 -10.73 -3.64 1.87
N GLN A 186 -10.71 -4.68 2.72
CA GLN A 186 -11.73 -5.73 2.76
C GLN A 186 -12.31 -5.96 4.15
N ASP A 187 -11.77 -5.32 5.17
CA ASP A 187 -12.27 -5.37 6.54
C ASP A 187 -12.05 -4.03 7.25
N ALA A 188 -12.43 -3.93 8.52
CA ALA A 188 -12.11 -2.82 9.39
C ALA A 188 -11.40 -3.32 10.65
N GLY A 189 -10.25 -2.73 10.96
CA GLY A 189 -9.39 -3.09 12.09
C GLY A 189 -8.10 -2.28 12.12
N PRO A 190 -7.18 -2.60 13.06
CA PRO A 190 -7.21 -3.69 14.05
C PRO A 190 -8.06 -3.43 15.30
N ALA A 191 -8.52 -2.23 15.56
CA ALA A 191 -9.43 -1.85 16.64
C ALA A 191 -9.77 -0.35 16.52
N GLU A 192 -10.71 0.16 17.36
CA GLU A 192 -11.11 1.58 17.35
C GLU A 192 -11.76 1.99 16.01
N TYR A 193 -12.81 1.30 15.65
CA TYR A 193 -13.50 1.28 14.35
C TYR A 193 -14.12 2.61 13.88
N SER A 194 -13.79 3.75 14.50
CA SER A 194 -14.25 5.10 14.09
C SER A 194 -13.12 6.14 14.19
N ASP A 195 -11.85 5.73 14.00
CA ASP A 195 -10.68 6.60 14.14
C ASP A 195 -10.45 7.48 12.89
N ALA A 196 -11.46 8.32 12.58
CA ALA A 196 -11.44 9.19 11.40
C ALA A 196 -10.24 10.17 11.40
N ASP A 197 -9.87 10.67 12.57
CA ASP A 197 -8.76 11.63 12.70
C ASP A 197 -7.39 10.99 12.34
N TYR A 198 -7.23 9.70 12.60
CA TYR A 198 -6.06 8.96 12.14
C TYR A 198 -6.20 8.61 10.66
N VAL A 199 -7.32 7.99 10.24
CA VAL A 199 -7.43 7.40 8.90
C VAL A 199 -7.48 8.46 7.79
N PHE A 200 -8.12 9.61 8.03
CA PHE A 200 -8.33 10.65 7.01
C PHE A 200 -7.63 11.98 7.34
N GLY A 201 -7.03 12.09 8.52
CA GLY A 201 -6.39 13.33 8.97
C GLY A 201 -5.13 13.67 8.18
N THR A 202 -4.80 14.95 8.09
CA THR A 202 -3.62 15.47 7.35
C THR A 202 -2.41 15.75 8.23
N ASP A 203 -2.52 15.55 9.55
CA ASP A 203 -1.52 15.88 10.55
C ASP A 203 -0.72 14.65 11.04
N ASP A 204 -0.77 13.54 10.29
CA ASP A 204 -0.07 12.27 10.56
C ASP A 204 -0.25 11.80 12.01
N ARG A 205 -1.49 11.81 12.51
CA ARG A 205 -1.81 11.35 13.87
C ARG A 205 -1.50 9.87 14.04
N ARG A 206 -1.27 9.51 15.29
CA ARG A 206 -1.10 8.09 15.64
C ARG A 206 -2.46 7.45 15.89
N PRO A 207 -2.60 6.13 15.61
CA PRO A 207 -3.84 5.40 15.87
C PRO A 207 -4.28 5.53 17.33
N LEU A 208 -5.58 5.57 17.56
CA LEU A 208 -6.18 5.49 18.91
C LEU A 208 -5.94 4.13 19.55
N ASN A 209 -5.82 3.07 18.76
CA ASN A 209 -5.51 1.72 19.20
C ASN A 209 -4.24 1.68 20.08
N LYS A 210 -4.32 0.97 21.21
CA LYS A 210 -3.18 0.77 22.14
C LYS A 210 -2.75 -0.70 22.25
N LYS A 211 -3.45 -1.60 21.56
CA LYS A 211 -3.08 -3.01 21.47
C LYS A 211 -2.04 -3.20 20.35
N TRP A 212 -1.39 -4.34 20.34
CA TRP A 212 -0.45 -4.75 19.28
C TRP A 212 0.57 -3.66 18.90
N ARG A 213 1.19 -3.03 19.92
CA ARG A 213 2.16 -1.91 19.74
C ARG A 213 1.55 -0.70 19.04
N SER A 214 0.28 -0.43 19.29
CA SER A 214 -0.51 0.64 18.65
C SER A 214 -0.60 0.45 17.13
N ALA A 215 -0.90 -0.78 16.69
CA ALA A 215 -1.12 -1.07 15.27
C ALA A 215 -2.21 -0.16 14.68
N GLY A 216 -1.98 0.32 13.48
CA GLY A 216 -2.87 1.22 12.76
C GLY A 216 -3.41 0.65 11.46
N LEU A 217 -2.91 -0.53 11.05
CA LEU A 217 -3.47 -1.34 9.97
C LEU A 217 -3.07 -2.79 10.14
N ASP A 218 -3.88 -3.69 9.58
CA ASP A 218 -3.53 -5.08 9.40
C ASP A 218 -3.44 -5.38 7.90
N VAL A 219 -2.49 -6.23 7.53
CA VAL A 219 -2.21 -6.56 6.13
C VAL A 219 -2.30 -8.06 5.89
N SER A 220 -2.70 -8.45 4.68
CA SER A 220 -2.73 -9.86 4.28
C SER A 220 -1.33 -10.49 4.23
N PRO A 221 -1.22 -11.83 4.23
CA PRO A 221 0.03 -12.53 4.02
C PRO A 221 0.73 -12.18 2.69
N ALA A 222 -0.05 -11.82 1.67
CA ALA A 222 0.50 -11.36 0.39
C ALA A 222 1.21 -10.02 0.53
N ILE A 223 0.57 -9.03 1.17
CA ILE A 223 1.17 -7.70 1.43
C ILE A 223 2.36 -7.84 2.38
N ASN A 224 2.21 -8.60 3.49
CA ASN A 224 3.30 -8.86 4.43
C ASN A 224 4.57 -9.35 3.71
N SER A 225 4.42 -10.36 2.85
CA SER A 225 5.54 -10.94 2.12
C SER A 225 6.07 -10.03 1.00
N CYS A 226 5.20 -9.27 0.34
CA CYS A 226 5.55 -8.26 -0.65
C CYS A 226 6.44 -7.18 -0.04
N LEU A 227 6.09 -6.68 1.16
CA LEU A 227 6.87 -5.70 1.93
C LEU A 227 8.16 -6.30 2.53
N GLY A 228 8.39 -7.60 2.35
CA GLY A 228 9.59 -8.30 2.83
C GLY A 228 9.66 -8.38 4.35
N PHE A 229 8.53 -8.54 5.05
CA PHE A 229 8.55 -8.86 6.47
C PHE A 229 9.22 -10.23 6.68
N PRO A 230 10.06 -10.39 7.71
CA PRO A 230 10.81 -11.62 7.91
C PRO A 230 9.94 -12.80 8.35
N LYS A 231 8.75 -12.52 8.87
CA LYS A 231 7.76 -13.49 9.35
C LYS A 231 6.35 -12.91 9.27
N LEU A 232 5.35 -13.78 9.28
CA LEU A 232 3.94 -13.39 9.27
C LEU A 232 3.49 -12.71 10.57
N ASP A 233 4.01 -13.16 11.72
CA ASP A 233 3.74 -12.59 13.04
C ASP A 233 4.62 -11.37 13.38
N TYR A 234 5.35 -10.86 12.40
CA TYR A 234 6.26 -9.75 12.61
C TYR A 234 5.51 -8.42 12.54
N ILE A 235 5.71 -7.60 13.58
CA ILE A 235 5.09 -6.29 13.72
C ILE A 235 6.15 -5.24 13.38
N GLU A 236 5.99 -4.56 12.25
CA GLU A 236 6.93 -3.54 11.78
C GLU A 236 6.24 -2.25 11.37
N PRO A 237 6.96 -1.12 11.46
CA PRO A 237 6.45 0.14 10.92
C PRO A 237 6.50 0.15 9.40
N VAL A 238 5.45 0.73 8.84
CA VAL A 238 5.30 1.03 7.42
C VAL A 238 4.82 2.47 7.25
N ASP A 239 4.92 3.00 6.04
CA ASP A 239 4.22 4.21 5.63
C ASP A 239 3.07 3.81 4.72
N TRP A 240 1.93 4.51 4.78
CA TRP A 240 0.81 4.21 3.92
C TRP A 240 0.02 5.46 3.52
N ARG A 241 -0.68 5.39 2.39
CA ARG A 241 -1.66 6.39 1.94
C ARG A 241 -2.73 5.76 1.06
N PHE A 242 -3.89 6.37 0.98
CA PHE A 242 -4.86 6.04 -0.04
C PHE A 242 -4.33 6.38 -1.44
N VAL A 243 -4.82 5.65 -2.44
CA VAL A 243 -4.58 5.94 -3.86
C VAL A 243 -5.87 5.77 -4.65
N ASP A 244 -6.02 6.51 -5.74
CA ASP A 244 -7.13 6.29 -6.67
C ASP A 244 -6.86 5.07 -7.55
N ASP A 245 -7.91 4.41 -8.04
CA ASP A 245 -7.79 3.20 -8.87
C ASP A 245 -6.89 3.42 -10.09
N ALA A 246 -6.95 4.64 -10.67
CA ALA A 246 -6.15 5.00 -11.84
C ALA A 246 -4.64 5.17 -11.55
N ASP A 247 -4.28 5.35 -10.28
CA ASP A 247 -2.90 5.56 -9.83
C ASP A 247 -2.25 4.26 -9.32
N VAL A 248 -3.00 3.14 -9.31
CA VAL A 248 -2.47 1.82 -8.93
C VAL A 248 -1.69 1.25 -10.12
N PRO A 249 -0.38 1.04 -10.01
CA PRO A 249 0.40 0.45 -11.09
C PRO A 249 0.07 -1.04 -11.27
N ASP A 250 0.30 -1.54 -12.48
CA ASP A 250 0.20 -2.97 -12.74
C ASP A 250 1.16 -3.76 -11.82
N GLY A 251 0.64 -4.84 -11.25
CA GLY A 251 1.40 -5.69 -10.34
C GLY A 251 0.61 -6.93 -9.92
N PRO A 252 1.16 -7.77 -9.05
CA PRO A 252 0.46 -8.98 -8.60
C PRO A 252 -0.86 -8.66 -7.88
N TRP A 253 -1.00 -7.49 -7.30
CA TRP A 253 -2.22 -7.00 -6.66
C TRP A 253 -3.35 -6.66 -7.63
N THR A 254 -3.06 -6.51 -8.94
CA THR A 254 -4.07 -6.25 -9.98
C THR A 254 -4.47 -7.48 -10.78
N GLU A 255 -3.91 -8.67 -10.48
CA GLU A 255 -4.28 -9.92 -11.17
C GLU A 255 -5.71 -10.37 -10.80
N ILE A 256 -6.11 -10.15 -9.55
CA ILE A 256 -7.49 -10.33 -9.07
C ILE A 256 -7.89 -9.05 -8.34
N ILE A 257 -8.98 -8.43 -8.75
CA ILE A 257 -9.53 -7.22 -8.14
C ILE A 257 -10.89 -7.55 -7.55
N THR A 258 -11.07 -7.31 -6.24
CA THR A 258 -12.37 -7.42 -5.60
C THR A 258 -13.25 -6.25 -5.99
N THR A 259 -14.48 -6.52 -6.41
CA THR A 259 -15.47 -5.52 -6.83
C THR A 259 -16.82 -5.68 -6.13
N SER A 260 -16.98 -6.74 -5.33
CA SER A 260 -18.18 -6.98 -4.52
C SER A 260 -18.35 -5.84 -3.50
N GLN A 261 -19.58 -5.44 -3.24
CA GLN A 261 -19.94 -4.53 -2.15
C GLN A 261 -20.39 -5.32 -0.91
N VAL A 262 -20.95 -4.64 0.08
CA VAL A 262 -21.40 -5.22 1.35
C VAL A 262 -22.40 -6.38 1.12
N GLN A 263 -22.14 -7.54 1.76
CA GLN A 263 -22.90 -8.79 1.59
C GLN A 263 -23.36 -9.39 2.92
#